data_65bccdab04da89104f1b033d03fc7d6d
#
_entry.id   65bccdab04da89104f1b033d03fc7d6d
#
_cell.length_a   1.000
_cell.length_b   1.000
_cell.length_c   1.000
_cell.angle_alpha   90.00
_cell.angle_beta   90.00
_cell.angle_gamma   90.00
#
_symmetry.space_group_name_H-M   'P 1'
#
loop_
_entity.id
_entity.type
_entity.pdbx_description
1 polymer ?
#
loop_
_entity_poly.entity_id
_entity_poly.type
_entity_poly.pdbx_seq_one_letter_code
_entity_poly.pdbx_strand_id
1 'polypeptide(L)'
;MNIFILAGGSGSRLWPFSRHMTPKQFLNLGSTHESLLQETCRRLEGLAHESQIRVIGSKFHEYELKQQLQQVYPEFPEANLLLEPVGRNTAPAVLWGLNLLSEKDLQAPLLILPADHLIGDLKSFREAVSKAEVLCRSGSTLEVAKNQLLTIAGWPPAIPPGWRHCR
;
A
#
# COMPACT_ATOMS: atom_id res chain seq x y z
N MET A 1 6.50 -9.25 -7.31
CA MET A 1 6.38 -7.82 -6.93
C MET A 1 5.97 -7.71 -5.48
N ASN A 2 6.53 -6.80 -4.68
CA ASN A 2 6.02 -6.47 -3.35
C ASN A 2 5.01 -5.33 -3.44
N ILE A 3 4.06 -5.27 -2.51
CA ILE A 3 3.03 -4.23 -2.50
C ILE A 3 2.94 -3.61 -1.10
N PHE A 4 3.00 -2.28 -1.03
CA PHE A 4 2.70 -1.52 0.19
C PHE A 4 1.39 -0.76 0.00
N ILE A 5 0.42 -1.00 0.89
CA ILE A 5 -0.81 -0.22 0.97
C ILE A 5 -0.65 0.77 2.12
N LEU A 6 -0.70 2.07 1.82
CA LEU A 6 -0.57 3.13 2.82
C LEU A 6 -1.95 3.50 3.37
N ALA A 7 -2.22 3.09 4.60
CA ALA A 7 -3.49 3.25 5.30
C ALA A 7 -3.38 4.11 6.58
N GLY A 8 -2.34 4.96 6.69
CA GLY A 8 -2.04 5.74 7.90
C GLY A 8 -2.65 7.14 7.95
N GLY A 9 -3.36 7.59 6.91
CA GLY A 9 -3.90 8.95 6.83
C GLY A 9 -5.05 9.23 7.82
N SER A 10 -5.07 10.41 8.45
CA SER A 10 -6.13 10.83 9.36
C SER A 10 -7.46 11.20 8.66
N GLY A 11 -7.45 11.35 7.34
CA GLY A 11 -8.66 11.62 6.56
C GLY A 11 -9.35 12.97 6.82
N SER A 12 -8.73 13.90 7.53
CA SER A 12 -9.34 15.16 8.02
C SER A 12 -10.00 16.04 6.94
N ARG A 13 -9.58 15.89 5.68
CA ARG A 13 -10.08 16.68 4.53
C ARG A 13 -11.52 16.33 4.11
N LEU A 14 -12.06 15.21 4.54
CA LEU A 14 -13.42 14.77 4.19
C LEU A 14 -14.43 14.94 5.35
N TRP A 15 -14.11 15.80 6.32
CA TRP A 15 -15.10 16.14 7.34
C TRP A 15 -16.38 16.71 6.67
N PRO A 16 -17.62 16.31 7.05
CA PRO A 16 -17.96 15.48 8.22
C PRO A 16 -18.03 13.96 7.98
N PHE A 17 -17.75 13.47 6.77
CA PHE A 17 -17.79 12.04 6.44
C PHE A 17 -16.66 11.25 7.12
N SER A 18 -15.45 11.82 7.16
CA SER A 18 -14.33 11.25 7.92
C SER A 18 -14.21 11.92 9.29
N ARG A 19 -13.90 11.11 10.31
CA ARG A 19 -13.64 11.54 11.68
C ARG A 19 -12.33 10.90 12.15
N HIS A 20 -11.77 11.40 13.26
CA HIS A 20 -10.55 10.84 13.84
C HIS A 20 -10.66 9.33 14.12
N MET A 21 -11.84 8.87 14.56
CA MET A 21 -12.13 7.45 14.80
C MET A 21 -12.49 6.66 13.54
N THR A 22 -12.84 7.33 12.45
CA THR A 22 -13.24 6.69 11.19
C THR A 22 -12.61 7.46 10.02
N PRO A 23 -11.29 7.28 9.78
CA PRO A 23 -10.60 7.90 8.67
C PRO A 23 -11.15 7.44 7.31
N LYS A 24 -10.81 8.20 6.26
CA LYS A 24 -11.33 8.03 4.90
C LYS A 24 -11.21 6.60 4.38
N GLN A 25 -10.10 5.94 4.62
CA GLN A 25 -9.82 4.59 4.11
C GLN A 25 -10.80 3.52 4.61
N PHE A 26 -11.46 3.76 5.74
CA PHE A 26 -12.46 2.85 6.32
C PHE A 26 -13.89 3.18 5.90
N LEU A 27 -14.07 4.25 5.13
CA LEU A 27 -15.40 4.64 4.65
C LEU A 27 -15.76 3.86 3.38
N ASN A 28 -17.04 3.50 3.29
CA ASN A 28 -17.65 3.06 2.04
C ASN A 28 -18.08 4.31 1.26
N LEU A 29 -17.34 4.65 0.22
CA LEU A 29 -17.62 5.78 -0.66
C LEU A 29 -17.89 5.35 -2.11
N GLY A 30 -17.76 4.05 -2.40
CA GLY A 30 -17.97 3.47 -3.71
C GLY A 30 -19.40 2.98 -3.92
N SER A 31 -19.60 2.27 -5.02
CA SER A 31 -20.85 1.57 -5.35
C SER A 31 -20.97 0.20 -4.67
N THR A 32 -19.93 -0.25 -4.02
CA THR A 32 -19.86 -1.50 -3.26
C THR A 32 -20.19 -1.26 -1.79
N HIS A 33 -20.43 -2.33 -1.02
CA HIS A 33 -20.56 -2.25 0.44
C HIS A 33 -19.21 -2.32 1.16
N GLU A 34 -18.09 -2.27 0.42
CA GLU A 34 -16.73 -2.37 0.94
C GLU A 34 -16.13 -0.98 1.22
N SER A 35 -15.20 -0.91 2.15
CA SER A 35 -14.42 0.30 2.41
C SER A 35 -13.38 0.54 1.31
N LEU A 36 -12.84 1.76 1.22
CA LEU A 36 -11.77 2.07 0.26
C LEU A 36 -10.53 1.20 0.46
N LEU A 37 -10.21 0.82 1.71
CA LEU A 37 -9.13 -0.14 2.01
C LEU A 37 -9.45 -1.51 1.41
N GLN A 38 -10.66 -2.02 1.62
CA GLN A 38 -11.09 -3.31 1.10
C GLN A 38 -11.12 -3.30 -0.44
N GLU A 39 -11.66 -2.26 -1.06
CA GLU A 39 -11.62 -2.10 -2.52
C GLU A 39 -10.17 -2.03 -3.04
N THR A 40 -9.25 -1.41 -2.28
CA THR A 40 -7.83 -1.39 -2.64
C THR A 40 -7.23 -2.79 -2.59
N CYS A 41 -7.58 -3.61 -1.60
CA CYS A 41 -7.17 -5.01 -1.51
C CYS A 41 -7.76 -5.84 -2.67
N ARG A 42 -9.07 -5.72 -2.93
CA ARG A 42 -9.75 -6.47 -4.01
C ARG A 42 -9.15 -6.21 -5.39
N ARG A 43 -8.72 -4.98 -5.69
CA ARG A 43 -8.12 -4.67 -6.99
C ARG A 43 -6.77 -5.36 -7.21
N LEU A 44 -6.13 -5.85 -6.16
CA LEU A 44 -4.86 -6.59 -6.21
C LEU A 44 -5.04 -8.09 -6.46
N GLU A 45 -6.27 -8.60 -6.41
CA GLU A 45 -6.56 -10.00 -6.73
C GLU A 45 -6.06 -10.35 -8.13
N GLY A 46 -5.27 -11.43 -8.22
CA GLY A 46 -4.61 -11.87 -9.45
C GLY A 46 -3.33 -11.11 -9.83
N LEU A 47 -2.96 -10.03 -9.12
CA LEU A 47 -1.68 -9.33 -9.32
C LEU A 47 -0.61 -9.79 -8.34
N ALA A 48 -0.99 -10.10 -7.09
CA ALA A 48 -0.06 -10.54 -6.06
C ALA A 48 -0.77 -11.47 -5.06
N HIS A 49 0.01 -12.36 -4.44
CA HIS A 49 -0.45 -13.16 -3.31
C HIS A 49 -0.46 -12.30 -2.04
N GLU A 50 -1.36 -12.57 -1.11
CA GLU A 50 -1.49 -11.81 0.15
C GLU A 50 -0.19 -11.73 0.96
N SER A 51 0.66 -12.77 0.90
CA SER A 51 1.99 -12.77 1.54
C SER A 51 2.95 -11.70 0.98
N GLN A 52 2.68 -11.15 -0.21
CA GLN A 52 3.46 -10.09 -0.84
C GLN A 52 2.90 -8.69 -0.55
N ILE A 53 1.73 -8.62 0.07
CA ILE A 53 1.03 -7.37 0.41
C ILE A 53 1.38 -7.02 1.86
N ARG A 54 1.81 -5.78 2.09
CA ARG A 54 2.00 -5.21 3.41
C ARG A 54 1.14 -3.96 3.54
N VAL A 55 0.44 -3.85 4.64
CA VAL A 55 -0.42 -2.70 4.94
C VAL A 55 0.27 -1.88 6.02
N ILE A 56 0.53 -0.61 5.73
CA ILE A 56 1.16 0.33 6.66
C ILE A 56 0.08 1.27 7.17
N GLY A 57 -0.19 1.21 8.45
CA GLY A 57 -1.25 1.99 9.08
C GLY A 57 -0.90 2.50 10.47
N SER A 58 -1.76 3.30 11.06
CA SER A 58 -1.57 3.80 12.42
C SER A 58 -1.88 2.72 13.45
N LYS A 59 -1.04 2.61 14.50
CA LYS A 59 -1.30 1.77 15.68
C LYS A 59 -2.66 2.07 16.31
N PHE A 60 -3.11 3.32 16.22
CA PHE A 60 -4.41 3.75 16.75
C PHE A 60 -5.59 3.03 16.08
N HIS A 61 -5.44 2.61 14.82
CA HIS A 61 -6.47 1.93 14.04
C HIS A 61 -6.22 0.44 13.85
N GLU A 62 -5.38 -0.17 14.67
CA GLU A 62 -4.99 -1.59 14.55
C GLU A 62 -6.19 -2.53 14.45
N TYR A 63 -7.17 -2.37 15.34
CA TYR A 63 -8.34 -3.22 15.38
C TYR A 63 -9.14 -3.17 14.07
N GLU A 64 -9.42 -1.96 13.59
CA GLU A 64 -10.18 -1.74 12.36
C GLU A 64 -9.44 -2.27 11.14
N LEU A 65 -8.12 -2.04 11.08
CA LEU A 65 -7.27 -2.57 10.01
C LEU A 65 -7.32 -4.10 9.97
N LYS A 66 -7.12 -4.76 11.11
CA LYS A 66 -7.18 -6.23 11.21
C LYS A 66 -8.53 -6.76 10.77
N GLN A 67 -9.61 -6.18 11.28
CA GLN A 67 -10.97 -6.62 10.99
C GLN A 67 -11.28 -6.52 9.49
N GLN A 68 -10.99 -5.38 8.87
CA GLN A 68 -11.28 -5.17 7.45
C GLN A 68 -10.38 -6.00 6.53
N LEU A 69 -9.12 -6.18 6.88
CA LEU A 69 -8.20 -7.03 6.12
C LEU A 69 -8.62 -8.49 6.16
N GLN A 70 -9.04 -9.01 7.33
CA GLN A 70 -9.51 -10.40 7.46
C GLN A 70 -10.79 -10.68 6.67
N GLN A 71 -11.64 -9.67 6.43
CA GLN A 71 -12.82 -9.82 5.58
C GLN A 71 -12.47 -10.03 4.09
N VAL A 72 -11.31 -9.52 3.65
CA VAL A 72 -10.83 -9.68 2.26
C VAL A 72 -9.86 -10.85 2.15
N TYR A 73 -8.96 -10.95 3.10
CA TYR A 73 -7.91 -11.96 3.19
C TYR A 73 -8.00 -12.68 4.54
N PRO A 74 -8.77 -13.80 4.64
CA PRO A 74 -8.98 -14.49 5.91
C PRO A 74 -7.68 -14.95 6.60
N GLU A 75 -6.65 -15.26 5.81
CA GLU A 75 -5.34 -15.70 6.29
C GLU A 75 -4.26 -14.61 6.18
N PHE A 76 -4.64 -13.33 6.20
CA PHE A 76 -3.69 -12.24 6.10
C PHE A 76 -2.60 -12.33 7.18
N PRO A 77 -1.30 -12.41 6.78
CA PRO A 77 -0.22 -12.56 7.75
C PRO A 77 -0.11 -11.35 8.68
N GLU A 78 -0.20 -11.55 9.99
CA GLU A 78 -0.09 -10.44 10.95
C GLU A 78 1.23 -9.67 10.83
N ALA A 79 2.32 -10.35 10.49
CA ALA A 79 3.62 -9.72 10.24
C ALA A 79 3.62 -8.73 9.07
N ASN A 80 2.62 -8.81 8.18
CA ASN A 80 2.46 -7.92 7.05
C ASN A 80 1.62 -6.66 7.39
N LEU A 81 1.03 -6.59 8.58
CA LEU A 81 0.39 -5.38 9.09
C LEU A 81 1.41 -4.56 9.89
N LEU A 82 1.90 -3.50 9.26
CA LEU A 82 2.92 -2.61 9.82
C LEU A 82 2.24 -1.42 10.49
N LEU A 83 2.34 -1.35 11.81
CA LEU A 83 1.61 -0.36 12.61
C LEU A 83 2.54 0.75 13.10
N GLU A 84 2.47 1.91 12.44
CA GLU A 84 3.22 3.09 12.85
C GLU A 84 2.77 3.56 14.25
N PRO A 85 3.68 3.70 15.22
CA PRO A 85 3.35 4.27 16.53
C PRO A 85 2.99 5.75 16.44
N VAL A 86 3.63 6.46 15.51
CA VAL A 86 3.37 7.88 15.18
C VAL A 86 3.52 8.06 13.69
N GLY A 87 2.49 8.55 13.02
CA GLY A 87 2.54 8.85 11.58
C GLY A 87 3.51 9.99 11.26
N ARG A 88 4.44 9.77 10.33
CA ARG A 88 5.50 10.70 9.92
C ARG A 88 5.49 11.01 8.42
N ASN A 89 4.33 10.97 7.79
CA ASN A 89 4.13 11.09 6.35
C ASN A 89 4.61 9.86 5.54
N THR A 90 4.46 9.93 4.22
CA THR A 90 4.65 8.81 3.29
C THR A 90 6.07 8.25 3.27
N ALA A 91 7.09 9.11 3.14
CA ALA A 91 8.47 8.64 2.95
C ALA A 91 9.01 7.86 4.15
N PRO A 92 8.86 8.30 5.42
CA PRO A 92 9.24 7.49 6.58
C PRO A 92 8.48 6.17 6.69
N ALA A 93 7.18 6.15 6.38
CA ALA A 93 6.38 4.92 6.38
C ALA A 93 6.92 3.89 5.38
N VAL A 94 7.20 4.32 4.14
CA VAL A 94 7.78 3.48 3.10
C VAL A 94 9.17 2.98 3.50
N LEU A 95 10.05 3.87 3.99
CA LEU A 95 11.39 3.50 4.44
C LEU A 95 11.34 2.48 5.58
N TRP A 96 10.43 2.66 6.52
CA TRP A 96 10.24 1.68 7.60
C TRP A 96 9.79 0.33 7.05
N GLY A 97 8.81 0.30 6.16
CA GLY A 97 8.38 -0.93 5.49
C GLY A 97 9.51 -1.61 4.72
N LEU A 98 10.35 -0.85 4.00
CA LEU A 98 11.50 -1.39 3.28
C LEU A 98 12.53 -2.05 4.20
N ASN A 99 12.77 -1.48 5.40
CA ASN A 99 13.70 -2.09 6.37
C ASN A 99 13.21 -3.44 6.93
N LEU A 100 11.93 -3.77 6.76
CA LEU A 100 11.36 -5.04 7.20
C LEU A 100 11.31 -6.08 6.07
N LEU A 101 11.70 -5.71 4.85
CA LEU A 101 11.81 -6.64 3.73
C LEU A 101 13.11 -7.45 3.82
N SER A 102 13.04 -8.71 3.37
CA SER A 102 14.23 -9.53 3.18
C SER A 102 15.10 -8.97 2.04
N GLU A 103 16.38 -9.32 2.02
CA GLU A 103 17.29 -8.93 0.91
C GLU A 103 16.77 -9.41 -0.45
N LYS A 104 16.14 -10.57 -0.49
CA LYS A 104 15.51 -11.12 -1.69
C LYS A 104 14.32 -10.27 -2.15
N ASP A 105 13.48 -9.85 -1.21
CA ASP A 105 12.30 -9.03 -1.52
C ASP A 105 12.70 -7.62 -2.00
N LEU A 106 13.81 -7.08 -1.49
CA LEU A 106 14.35 -5.79 -1.93
C LEU A 106 14.79 -5.79 -3.40
N GLN A 107 15.05 -6.95 -4.01
CA GLN A 107 15.37 -7.04 -5.44
C GLN A 107 14.14 -7.06 -6.35
N ALA A 108 12.94 -7.23 -5.77
CA ALA A 108 11.71 -7.23 -6.53
C ALA A 108 11.12 -5.81 -6.65
N PRO A 109 10.41 -5.49 -7.75
CA PRO A 109 9.67 -4.24 -7.85
C PRO A 109 8.73 -4.04 -6.66
N LEU A 110 8.62 -2.80 -6.20
CA LEU A 110 7.72 -2.38 -5.15
C LEU A 110 6.61 -1.50 -5.71
N LEU A 111 5.37 -1.92 -5.52
CA LEU A 111 4.18 -1.14 -5.80
C LEU A 111 3.70 -0.47 -4.51
N ILE A 112 3.55 0.85 -4.53
CA ILE A 112 3.03 1.63 -3.39
C ILE A 112 1.67 2.19 -3.77
N LEU A 113 0.65 1.87 -2.97
CA LEU A 113 -0.74 2.29 -3.18
C LEU A 113 -1.28 3.03 -1.96
N PRO A 114 -1.94 4.17 -2.13
CA PRO A 114 -2.77 4.73 -1.07
C PRO A 114 -4.06 3.91 -0.91
N ALA A 115 -4.50 3.72 0.34
CA ALA A 115 -5.71 2.98 0.67
C ALA A 115 -7.01 3.77 0.45
N ASP A 116 -6.91 5.02 0.02
CA ASP A 116 -8.05 5.97 -0.01
C ASP A 116 -8.44 6.40 -1.43
N HIS A 117 -7.97 5.70 -2.45
CA HIS A 117 -8.29 5.98 -3.84
C HIS A 117 -9.39 5.05 -4.38
N LEU A 118 -10.39 5.64 -5.03
CA LEU A 118 -11.40 4.93 -5.79
C LEU A 118 -10.93 4.77 -7.24
N ILE A 119 -10.89 3.53 -7.74
CA ILE A 119 -10.49 3.20 -9.11
C ILE A 119 -11.64 2.45 -9.79
N GLY A 120 -12.26 3.07 -10.79
CA GLY A 120 -13.42 2.49 -11.49
C GLY A 120 -13.04 1.45 -12.54
N ASP A 121 -11.91 1.63 -13.24
CA ASP A 121 -11.46 0.70 -14.28
C ASP A 121 -10.36 -0.22 -13.77
N LEU A 122 -10.76 -1.36 -13.19
CA LEU A 122 -9.86 -2.37 -12.66
C LEU A 122 -9.02 -3.05 -13.75
N LYS A 123 -9.54 -3.19 -14.97
CA LYS A 123 -8.81 -3.82 -16.07
C LYS A 123 -7.64 -2.95 -16.49
N SER A 124 -7.89 -1.68 -16.78
CA SER A 124 -6.83 -0.72 -17.14
C SER A 124 -5.82 -0.54 -16.02
N PHE A 125 -6.26 -0.57 -14.76
CA PHE A 125 -5.35 -0.53 -13.61
C PHE A 125 -4.39 -1.74 -13.59
N ARG A 126 -4.92 -2.96 -13.72
CA ARG A 126 -4.11 -4.19 -13.71
C ARG A 126 -3.13 -4.25 -14.89
N GLU A 127 -3.58 -3.84 -16.08
CA GLU A 127 -2.71 -3.76 -17.25
C GLU A 127 -1.57 -2.74 -17.06
N ALA A 128 -1.87 -1.57 -16.48
CA ALA A 128 -0.86 -0.55 -16.18
C ALA A 128 0.17 -1.06 -15.17
N VAL A 129 -0.27 -1.72 -14.08
CA VAL A 129 0.62 -2.32 -13.07
C VAL A 129 1.51 -3.38 -13.70
N SER A 130 0.96 -4.27 -14.52
CA SER A 130 1.73 -5.33 -15.17
C SER A 130 2.79 -4.77 -16.13
N LYS A 131 2.44 -3.75 -16.93
CA LYS A 131 3.40 -3.07 -17.81
C LYS A 131 4.50 -2.38 -17.01
N ALA A 132 4.13 -1.69 -15.94
CA ALA A 132 5.07 -0.99 -15.08
C ALA A 132 6.02 -1.96 -14.35
N GLU A 133 5.53 -3.14 -13.91
CA GLU A 133 6.40 -4.16 -13.33
C GLU A 133 7.50 -4.61 -14.30
N VAL A 134 7.15 -4.84 -15.57
CA VAL A 134 8.14 -5.22 -16.60
C VAL A 134 9.19 -4.13 -16.77
N LEU A 135 8.77 -2.87 -16.87
CA LEU A 135 9.68 -1.73 -17.02
C LEU A 135 10.56 -1.51 -15.79
N CYS A 136 10.04 -1.70 -14.58
CA CYS A 136 10.83 -1.58 -13.35
C CYS A 136 11.93 -2.64 -13.25
N ARG A 137 11.71 -3.84 -13.79
CA ARG A 137 12.74 -4.88 -13.83
C ARG A 137 13.95 -4.49 -14.69
N SER A 138 13.80 -3.54 -15.62
CA SER A 138 14.91 -2.96 -16.40
C SER A 138 15.62 -1.77 -15.72
N GLY A 139 15.32 -1.50 -14.44
CA GLY A 139 15.98 -0.45 -13.65
C GLY A 139 15.30 0.91 -13.72
N SER A 140 14.09 1.00 -14.25
CA SER A 140 13.32 2.26 -14.31
C SER A 140 12.46 2.46 -13.07
N THR A 141 12.37 3.70 -12.60
CA THR A 141 11.34 4.13 -11.64
C THR A 141 10.21 4.77 -12.42
N LEU A 142 8.98 4.32 -12.22
CA LEU A 142 7.83 4.81 -12.96
C LEU A 142 6.77 5.36 -12.01
N GLU A 143 6.34 6.57 -12.31
CA GLU A 143 5.14 7.14 -11.73
C GLU A 143 4.02 7.04 -12.78
N VAL A 144 3.02 6.24 -12.50
CA VAL A 144 1.85 6.11 -13.39
C VAL A 144 0.84 7.16 -12.97
N ALA A 145 0.96 8.35 -13.55
CA ALA A 145 0.06 9.45 -13.30
C ALA A 145 -0.91 9.66 -14.48
N LYS A 146 -2.15 9.22 -14.31
CA LYS A 146 -3.32 9.91 -14.86
C LYS A 146 -4.36 9.95 -13.74
N ASN A 147 -4.37 11.04 -12.98
CA ASN A 147 -5.29 11.32 -11.86
C ASN A 147 -5.22 10.36 -10.67
N GLN A 148 -4.24 9.46 -10.58
CA GLN A 148 -4.07 8.52 -9.48
C GLN A 148 -2.58 8.29 -9.27
N LEU A 149 -2.11 8.59 -8.08
CA LEU A 149 -0.70 8.41 -7.70
C LEU A 149 -0.44 6.91 -7.52
N LEU A 150 0.14 6.29 -8.52
CA LEU A 150 0.70 4.96 -8.45
C LEU A 150 2.21 5.07 -8.62
N THR A 151 2.96 4.84 -7.57
CA THR A 151 4.42 4.85 -7.66
C THR A 151 4.91 3.40 -7.65
N ILE A 152 5.55 2.99 -8.74
CA ILE A 152 6.28 1.73 -8.83
C ILE A 152 7.75 2.06 -8.96
N ALA A 153 8.53 1.67 -7.96
CA ALA A 153 9.97 1.88 -7.95
C ALA A 153 10.70 0.56 -8.26
N GLY A 154 11.52 0.58 -9.30
CA GLY A 154 12.58 -0.39 -9.48
C GLY A 154 13.76 0.01 -8.59
N TRP A 155 14.27 -0.91 -7.76
CA TRP A 155 15.42 -0.64 -6.91
C TRP A 155 16.70 -0.70 -7.72
N PRO A 156 17.65 0.25 -7.56
CA PRO A 156 18.97 0.13 -8.18
C PRO A 156 19.70 -1.10 -7.62
N PRO A 157 20.57 -1.73 -8.40
CA PRO A 157 21.23 -3.00 -8.04
C PRO A 157 22.15 -2.95 -6.81
N ALA A 158 22.28 -1.82 -6.15
CA ALA A 158 22.98 -1.69 -4.87
C ALA A 158 22.37 -0.56 -4.01
N ILE A 159 21.99 -0.91 -2.79
CA ILE A 159 21.66 0.10 -1.76
C ILE A 159 22.95 0.88 -1.44
N PRO A 160 22.95 2.21 -1.54
CA PRO A 160 24.12 3.00 -1.19
C PRO A 160 24.60 2.66 0.24
N PRO A 161 25.94 2.56 0.49
CA PRO A 161 26.50 2.10 1.77
C PRO A 161 26.17 3.03 2.92
N GLY A 162 25.40 3.91 3.02
CA GLY A 162 24.99 4.75 4.16
C GLY A 162 23.55 4.48 4.63
N TRP A 163 22.76 3.76 3.86
CA TRP A 163 21.32 3.58 4.16
C TRP A 163 21.00 2.33 5.00
N ARG A 164 22.02 1.50 5.27
CA ARG A 164 21.85 0.24 6.03
C ARG A 164 21.82 0.43 7.56
N HIS A 165 22.01 1.64 8.07
CA HIS A 165 22.23 1.89 9.52
C HIS A 165 21.21 2.82 10.19
N CYS A 166 20.08 3.13 9.54
CA CYS A 166 18.96 3.78 10.24
C CYS A 166 18.11 2.70 10.91
N ARG A 167 18.59 2.22 12.08
CA ARG A 167 17.77 1.46 13.04
C ARG A 167 17.13 2.42 14.04
#